data_8f6a61b45a28ca1bf6d6a2a498996c8a
#
_entry.id   8f6a61b45a28ca1bf6d6a2a498996c8a
#
_cell.length_a   1.000
_cell.length_b   1.000
_cell.length_c   1.000
_cell.angle_alpha   90.00
_cell.angle_beta   90.00
_cell.angle_gamma   90.00
#
_symmetry.space_group_name_H-M   'P 1'
#
loop_
_entity.id
_entity.type
_entity.pdbx_description
1 polymer ?
#
loop_
_entity_poly.entity_id
_entity_poly.type
_entity_poly.pdbx_seq_one_letter_code
_entity_poly.pdbx_strand_id
1 'polypeptide(L)'
;TLLILIFLSCIVMANNLPELGDYSSSKISENEEIFIGRQILFQVNQSDSIIRDIEISDYLDLLGKRLINASTDPAKKIEFFIVNDSSINAFAMLGGVIGVHSGLFLASNTESELASVISHEIAHINQKHISRFLAQQERASYQSTFLMAVALLLARSNPQLASTTMAGASAGSVQGALDFTRENEKEADRVGIQTLNNAGFDVRGARDFFTTLKKANQFSGGAAPAFLQTHPITSNRISDIEDRLKDYPYKQRLGSQTFHYVKGKLKALLGDKSNTKNILEENIKNKIYINEAGERFALAYIYLMDNEFIKSQEQIQWLFDNEQSNPMLSQLYINYLIKTNKVT
;
A
#
# COMPACT_ATOMS: atom_id res chain seq x y z
N THR A 1 -12.99 49.01 -47.13
CA THR A 1 -13.23 48.54 -45.73
C THR A 1 -13.24 47.02 -45.74
N LEU A 2 -12.13 46.44 -45.36
CA LEU A 2 -11.89 44.98 -45.29
C LEU A 2 -12.18 44.53 -43.87
N LEU A 3 -13.24 43.73 -43.69
CA LEU A 3 -13.58 43.12 -42.39
C LEU A 3 -12.75 41.84 -42.21
N ILE A 4 -11.77 41.86 -41.31
CA ILE A 4 -11.02 40.68 -40.92
C ILE A 4 -11.80 40.00 -39.80
N LEU A 5 -12.41 38.86 -40.11
CA LEU A 5 -13.00 37.95 -39.12
C LEU A 5 -11.87 37.16 -38.45
N ILE A 6 -11.54 37.47 -37.17
CA ILE A 6 -10.64 36.67 -36.36
C ILE A 6 -11.44 35.51 -35.81
N PHE A 7 -11.20 34.30 -36.33
CA PHE A 7 -11.65 33.04 -35.73
C PHE A 7 -10.76 32.75 -34.53
N LEU A 8 -11.27 33.03 -33.35
CA LEU A 8 -10.66 32.58 -32.08
C LEU A 8 -11.06 31.12 -31.90
N SER A 9 -10.19 30.19 -32.30
CA SER A 9 -10.35 28.77 -32.00
C SER A 9 -10.06 28.55 -30.52
N CYS A 10 -11.11 28.47 -29.69
CA CYS A 10 -11.05 27.89 -28.38
C CYS A 10 -10.67 26.41 -28.50
N ILE A 11 -9.41 26.10 -28.23
CA ILE A 11 -9.00 24.70 -27.95
C ILE A 11 -9.58 24.36 -26.59
N VAL A 12 -10.77 23.77 -26.59
CA VAL A 12 -11.33 23.09 -25.43
C VAL A 12 -10.50 21.82 -25.23
N MET A 13 -9.61 21.84 -24.29
CA MET A 13 -8.94 20.63 -23.80
C MET A 13 -10.01 19.79 -23.11
N ALA A 14 -10.67 18.94 -23.85
CA ALA A 14 -11.58 17.93 -23.35
C ALA A 14 -10.78 16.80 -22.69
N ASN A 15 -10.29 17.05 -21.47
CA ASN A 15 -9.65 16.03 -20.64
C ASN A 15 -10.66 15.19 -19.83
N ASN A 16 -11.95 15.40 -20.04
CA ASN A 16 -12.99 14.59 -19.41
C ASN A 16 -13.58 13.64 -20.45
N LEU A 17 -12.98 12.46 -20.57
CA LEU A 17 -13.69 11.33 -21.17
C LEU A 17 -14.94 11.06 -20.31
N PRO A 18 -16.12 10.85 -20.92
CA PRO A 18 -17.30 10.51 -20.14
C PRO A 18 -17.04 9.22 -19.35
N GLU A 19 -17.42 9.25 -18.07
CA GLU A 19 -17.47 8.05 -17.23
C GLU A 19 -18.36 7.02 -17.95
N LEU A 20 -17.75 5.96 -18.45
CA LEU A 20 -18.43 4.81 -19.10
C LEU A 20 -18.99 3.85 -18.03
N GLY A 21 -19.56 4.37 -16.95
CA GLY A 21 -20.20 3.59 -15.90
C GLY A 21 -21.42 4.31 -15.37
N ASP A 22 -22.59 3.81 -15.73
CA ASP A 22 -23.83 4.28 -15.16
C ASP A 22 -23.85 4.00 -13.65
N TYR A 23 -23.69 5.04 -12.83
CA TYR A 23 -23.79 4.98 -11.37
C TYR A 23 -25.11 4.39 -10.86
N SER A 24 -26.13 4.33 -11.73
CA SER A 24 -27.44 3.78 -11.41
C SER A 24 -27.46 2.25 -11.31
N SER A 25 -26.40 1.56 -11.72
CA SER A 25 -26.35 0.09 -11.74
C SER A 25 -25.85 -0.56 -10.46
N SER A 26 -25.33 0.22 -9.49
CA SER A 26 -24.90 -0.34 -8.20
C SER A 26 -26.13 -0.67 -7.35
N LYS A 27 -26.38 -1.95 -7.16
CA LYS A 27 -27.48 -2.47 -6.32
C LYS A 27 -27.22 -2.28 -4.81
N ILE A 28 -26.03 -1.79 -4.45
CA ILE A 28 -25.60 -1.56 -3.06
C ILE A 28 -25.62 -0.05 -2.85
N SER A 29 -26.39 0.39 -1.88
CA SER A 29 -26.43 1.82 -1.50
C SER A 29 -25.15 2.25 -0.78
N GLU A 30 -24.83 3.54 -0.84
CA GLU A 30 -23.67 4.10 -0.13
C GLU A 30 -23.72 3.81 1.38
N ASN A 31 -24.93 3.84 1.98
CA ASN A 31 -25.10 3.53 3.40
C ASN A 31 -24.79 2.06 3.72
N GLU A 32 -25.15 1.13 2.83
CA GLU A 32 -24.79 -0.28 2.97
C GLU A 32 -23.29 -0.50 2.82
N GLU A 33 -22.64 0.18 1.88
CA GLU A 33 -21.18 0.15 1.75
C GLU A 33 -20.49 0.61 3.03
N ILE A 34 -20.92 1.76 3.59
CA ILE A 34 -20.39 2.31 4.84
C ILE A 34 -20.61 1.33 6.01
N PHE A 35 -21.80 0.72 6.09
CA PHE A 35 -22.12 -0.26 7.14
C PHE A 35 -21.19 -1.48 7.06
N ILE A 36 -21.00 -2.03 5.87
CA ILE A 36 -20.09 -3.16 5.64
C ILE A 36 -18.65 -2.77 5.98
N GLY A 37 -18.18 -1.60 5.55
CA GLY A 37 -16.85 -1.10 5.89
C GLY A 37 -16.60 -1.01 7.40
N ARG A 38 -17.60 -0.56 8.16
CA ARG A 38 -17.51 -0.53 9.63
C ARG A 38 -17.42 -1.92 10.25
N GLN A 39 -18.16 -2.90 9.72
CA GLN A 39 -18.06 -4.29 10.18
C GLN A 39 -16.69 -4.90 9.88
N ILE A 40 -16.13 -4.61 8.68
CA ILE A 40 -14.78 -5.01 8.31
C ILE A 40 -13.77 -4.44 9.31
N LEU A 41 -13.79 -3.14 9.54
CA LEU A 41 -12.88 -2.48 10.48
C LEU A 41 -13.03 -3.01 11.91
N PHE A 42 -14.24 -3.35 12.33
CA PHE A 42 -14.46 -3.99 13.62
C PHE A 42 -13.74 -5.33 13.70
N GLN A 43 -13.86 -6.21 12.69
CA GLN A 43 -13.18 -7.50 12.64
C GLN A 43 -11.64 -7.33 12.54
N VAL A 44 -11.18 -6.40 11.68
CA VAL A 44 -9.77 -6.05 11.56
C VAL A 44 -9.20 -5.67 12.92
N ASN A 45 -9.91 -4.84 13.67
CA ASN A 45 -9.47 -4.40 15.01
C ASN A 45 -9.45 -5.53 16.06
N GLN A 46 -10.12 -6.64 15.85
CA GLN A 46 -10.06 -7.82 16.71
C GLN A 46 -8.94 -8.80 16.34
N SER A 47 -8.31 -8.62 15.17
CA SER A 47 -7.28 -9.54 14.67
C SER A 47 -5.91 -9.24 15.25
N ASP A 48 -5.21 -10.28 15.74
CA ASP A 48 -3.81 -10.19 16.17
C ASP A 48 -2.83 -10.03 14.99
N SER A 49 -3.32 -10.24 13.77
CA SER A 49 -2.53 -10.08 12.56
C SER A 49 -2.35 -8.62 12.13
N ILE A 50 -2.90 -7.66 12.87
CA ILE A 50 -2.81 -6.23 12.54
C ILE A 50 -1.67 -5.58 13.29
N ILE A 51 -0.82 -4.87 12.54
CA ILE A 51 0.24 -4.05 13.13
C ILE A 51 -0.39 -2.77 13.66
N ARG A 52 -0.33 -2.58 15.00
CA ARG A 52 -0.89 -1.42 15.71
C ARG A 52 0.18 -0.42 16.16
N ASP A 53 1.26 -0.36 15.43
CA ASP A 53 2.31 0.63 15.69
C ASP A 53 1.86 2.00 15.15
N ILE A 54 1.80 2.99 16.03
CA ILE A 54 1.28 4.33 15.73
C ILE A 54 2.08 4.98 14.60
N GLU A 55 3.42 4.91 14.63
CA GLU A 55 4.27 5.59 13.64
C GLU A 55 4.10 4.98 12.25
N ILE A 56 3.98 3.65 12.17
CA ILE A 56 3.78 2.93 10.91
C ILE A 56 2.38 3.22 10.37
N SER A 57 1.37 3.22 11.24
CA SER A 57 -0.03 3.52 10.86
C SER A 57 -0.19 4.96 10.39
N ASP A 58 0.36 5.92 11.13
CA ASP A 58 0.31 7.34 10.77
C ASP A 58 1.00 7.61 9.43
N TYR A 59 2.13 6.95 9.17
CA TYR A 59 2.79 7.08 7.88
C TYR A 59 1.89 6.60 6.74
N LEU A 60 1.26 5.42 6.87
CA LEU A 60 0.35 4.89 5.85
C LEU A 60 -0.85 5.79 5.64
N ASP A 61 -1.44 6.29 6.72
CA ASP A 61 -2.56 7.23 6.69
C ASP A 61 -2.21 8.55 5.99
N LEU A 62 -1.04 9.11 6.28
CA LEU A 62 -0.56 10.35 5.65
C LEU A 62 -0.29 10.13 4.15
N LEU A 63 0.34 9.01 3.79
CA LEU A 63 0.56 8.64 2.39
C LEU A 63 -0.78 8.45 1.67
N GLY A 64 -1.70 7.71 2.28
CA GLY A 64 -3.03 7.47 1.74
C GLY A 64 -3.83 8.76 1.56
N LYS A 65 -3.87 9.63 2.56
CA LYS A 65 -4.54 10.96 2.49
C LYS A 65 -3.95 11.83 1.37
N ARG A 66 -2.64 11.82 1.21
CA ARG A 66 -1.98 12.55 0.12
C ARG A 66 -2.43 12.04 -1.25
N LEU A 67 -2.53 10.73 -1.43
CA LEU A 67 -2.99 10.12 -2.68
C LEU A 67 -4.49 10.36 -2.91
N ILE A 68 -5.34 10.23 -1.88
CA ILE A 68 -6.77 10.51 -1.96
C ILE A 68 -7.01 11.96 -2.39
N ASN A 69 -6.34 12.93 -1.76
CA ASN A 69 -6.48 14.34 -2.08
C ASN A 69 -6.00 14.70 -3.51
N ALA A 70 -5.14 13.87 -4.09
CA ALA A 70 -4.65 14.04 -5.46
C ALA A 70 -5.50 13.32 -6.52
N SER A 71 -6.46 12.51 -6.11
CA SER A 71 -7.35 11.80 -7.02
C SER A 71 -8.41 12.74 -7.61
N THR A 72 -8.88 12.43 -8.82
CA THR A 72 -9.85 13.29 -9.55
C THR A 72 -11.25 13.21 -8.97
N ASP A 73 -11.61 12.08 -8.37
CA ASP A 73 -12.91 11.86 -7.70
C ASP A 73 -12.64 11.13 -6.37
N PRO A 74 -12.27 11.89 -5.31
CA PRO A 74 -11.88 11.29 -4.05
C PRO A 74 -13.10 10.68 -3.35
N ALA A 75 -13.02 9.39 -3.04
CA ALA A 75 -13.96 8.75 -2.14
C ALA A 75 -14.00 9.51 -0.80
N LYS A 76 -15.20 9.66 -0.22
CA LYS A 76 -15.42 10.48 0.98
C LYS A 76 -14.59 10.04 2.18
N LYS A 77 -14.35 8.74 2.29
CA LYS A 77 -13.58 8.17 3.40
C LYS A 77 -12.91 6.88 2.97
N ILE A 78 -11.59 6.80 3.16
CA ILE A 78 -10.81 5.57 3.02
C ILE A 78 -10.02 5.37 4.32
N GLU A 79 -10.12 4.17 4.88
CA GLU A 79 -9.41 3.74 6.08
C GLU A 79 -8.35 2.72 5.71
N PHE A 80 -7.17 2.84 6.31
CA PHE A 80 -6.03 1.95 6.03
C PHE A 80 -5.69 1.12 7.26
N PHE A 81 -5.20 -0.10 7.02
CA PHE A 81 -4.61 -0.92 8.07
C PHE A 81 -3.46 -1.76 7.53
N ILE A 82 -2.56 -2.19 8.40
CA ILE A 82 -1.38 -2.95 8.03
C ILE A 82 -1.49 -4.36 8.58
N VAL A 83 -1.39 -5.34 7.68
CA VAL A 83 -1.40 -6.77 8.03
C VAL A 83 0.03 -7.23 8.25
N ASN A 84 0.27 -7.92 9.37
CA ASN A 84 1.52 -8.61 9.65
C ASN A 84 1.60 -9.88 8.78
N ASP A 85 1.95 -9.70 7.52
CA ASP A 85 2.11 -10.77 6.54
C ASP A 85 3.30 -10.43 5.64
N SER A 86 4.23 -11.38 5.48
CA SER A 86 5.43 -11.22 4.66
C SER A 86 5.17 -11.29 3.16
N SER A 87 3.98 -11.68 2.72
CA SER A 87 3.62 -11.69 1.31
C SER A 87 3.49 -10.27 0.76
N ILE A 88 3.87 -10.09 -0.51
CA ILE A 88 3.69 -8.82 -1.21
C ILE A 88 2.23 -8.72 -1.61
N ASN A 89 1.46 -7.86 -0.91
CA ASN A 89 0.03 -7.68 -1.19
C ASN A 89 -0.49 -6.33 -0.67
N ALA A 90 -1.51 -5.82 -1.34
CA ALA A 90 -2.47 -4.84 -0.85
C ALA A 90 -3.83 -5.16 -1.46
N PHE A 91 -4.91 -4.72 -0.85
CA PHE A 91 -6.24 -5.00 -1.34
C PHE A 91 -7.25 -3.95 -0.87
N ALA A 92 -8.10 -3.53 -1.79
CA ALA A 92 -9.27 -2.72 -1.49
C ALA A 92 -10.44 -3.59 -1.06
N MET A 93 -11.26 -3.07 -0.17
CA MET A 93 -12.48 -3.72 0.30
C MET A 93 -13.67 -2.78 0.21
N LEU A 94 -14.88 -3.34 0.22
CA LEU A 94 -16.12 -2.56 0.21
C LEU A 94 -16.18 -1.61 1.42
N GLY A 95 -16.77 -0.44 1.21
CA GLY A 95 -16.89 0.59 2.26
C GLY A 95 -15.65 1.43 2.49
N GLY A 96 -14.71 1.43 1.52
CA GLY A 96 -13.56 2.31 1.55
C GLY A 96 -12.47 1.85 2.53
N VAL A 97 -12.19 0.56 2.61
CA VAL A 97 -11.16 0.01 3.48
C VAL A 97 -10.04 -0.59 2.65
N ILE A 98 -8.78 -0.27 2.96
CA ILE A 98 -7.59 -0.79 2.28
C ILE A 98 -6.68 -1.49 3.29
N GLY A 99 -6.38 -2.75 3.03
CA GLY A 99 -5.38 -3.52 3.75
C GLY A 99 -4.05 -3.54 3.00
N VAL A 100 -2.95 -3.36 3.72
CA VAL A 100 -1.59 -3.36 3.17
C VAL A 100 -0.74 -4.34 3.94
N HIS A 101 -0.15 -5.32 3.28
CA HIS A 101 0.74 -6.27 3.93
C HIS A 101 2.10 -5.64 4.24
N SER A 102 2.67 -5.99 5.38
CA SER A 102 4.03 -5.55 5.74
C SER A 102 5.08 -5.97 4.70
N GLY A 103 4.87 -7.12 4.04
CA GLY A 103 5.71 -7.57 2.95
C GLY A 103 5.75 -6.62 1.75
N LEU A 104 4.68 -5.89 1.46
CA LEU A 104 4.68 -4.86 0.41
C LEU A 104 5.62 -3.71 0.75
N PHE A 105 5.59 -3.20 2.00
CA PHE A 105 6.53 -2.17 2.45
C PHE A 105 7.97 -2.63 2.31
N LEU A 106 8.27 -3.85 2.76
CA LEU A 106 9.62 -4.39 2.75
C LEU A 106 10.14 -4.64 1.33
N ALA A 107 9.26 -5.05 0.40
CA ALA A 107 9.61 -5.30 -0.99
C ALA A 107 9.76 -4.02 -1.83
N SER A 108 9.02 -2.96 -1.51
CA SER A 108 9.10 -1.69 -2.26
C SER A 108 10.48 -1.05 -2.08
N ASN A 109 11.21 -0.83 -3.18
CA ASN A 109 12.53 -0.21 -3.14
C ASN A 109 12.45 1.30 -2.97
N THR A 110 11.39 1.91 -3.48
CA THR A 110 11.14 3.35 -3.40
C THR A 110 9.75 3.63 -2.82
N GLU A 111 9.58 4.83 -2.25
CA GLU A 111 8.28 5.30 -1.80
C GLU A 111 7.27 5.41 -2.96
N SER A 112 7.76 5.70 -4.18
CA SER A 112 6.92 5.75 -5.37
C SER A 112 6.38 4.37 -5.79
N GLU A 113 7.14 3.29 -5.56
CA GLU A 113 6.63 1.91 -5.75
C GLU A 113 5.48 1.61 -4.78
N LEU A 114 5.66 1.89 -3.48
CA LEU A 114 4.60 1.72 -2.48
C LEU A 114 3.37 2.58 -2.80
N ALA A 115 3.60 3.86 -3.10
CA ALA A 115 2.54 4.80 -3.45
C ALA A 115 1.79 4.38 -4.72
N SER A 116 2.45 3.74 -5.69
CA SER A 116 1.81 3.26 -6.92
C SER A 116 0.78 2.16 -6.64
N VAL A 117 1.11 1.23 -5.74
CA VAL A 117 0.16 0.18 -5.33
C VAL A 117 -1.00 0.77 -4.56
N ILE A 118 -0.73 1.64 -3.58
CA ILE A 118 -1.80 2.27 -2.80
C ILE A 118 -2.71 3.12 -3.69
N SER A 119 -2.16 3.84 -4.70
CA SER A 119 -2.98 4.61 -5.63
C SER A 119 -3.83 3.72 -6.55
N HIS A 120 -3.36 2.53 -6.89
CA HIS A 120 -4.13 1.51 -7.61
C HIS A 120 -5.30 1.00 -6.76
N GLU A 121 -5.09 0.70 -5.47
CA GLU A 121 -6.16 0.30 -4.56
C GLU A 121 -7.19 1.42 -4.33
N ILE A 122 -6.73 2.67 -4.20
CA ILE A 122 -7.61 3.85 -4.12
C ILE A 122 -8.45 3.96 -5.41
N ALA A 123 -7.87 3.69 -6.58
CA ALA A 123 -8.61 3.71 -7.83
C ALA A 123 -9.72 2.64 -7.87
N HIS A 124 -9.46 1.43 -7.34
CA HIS A 124 -10.51 0.41 -7.22
C HIS A 124 -11.72 0.88 -6.39
N ILE A 125 -11.48 1.64 -5.31
CA ILE A 125 -12.55 2.20 -4.48
C ILE A 125 -13.26 3.33 -5.21
N ASN A 126 -12.52 4.30 -5.76
CA ASN A 126 -13.10 5.46 -6.43
C ASN A 126 -13.95 5.07 -7.65
N GLN A 127 -13.50 4.06 -8.42
CA GLN A 127 -14.23 3.53 -9.58
C GLN A 127 -15.31 2.49 -9.18
N LYS A 128 -15.50 2.24 -7.87
CA LYS A 128 -16.51 1.31 -7.35
C LYS A 128 -16.44 -0.10 -7.93
N HIS A 129 -15.23 -0.60 -8.24
CA HIS A 129 -15.05 -1.89 -8.91
C HIS A 129 -15.69 -3.03 -8.15
N ILE A 130 -15.56 -3.07 -6.81
CA ILE A 130 -16.16 -4.11 -5.96
C ILE A 130 -17.68 -4.02 -5.97
N SER A 131 -18.24 -2.82 -5.82
CA SER A 131 -19.69 -2.61 -5.81
C SER A 131 -20.31 -2.99 -7.16
N ARG A 132 -19.64 -2.64 -8.28
CA ARG A 132 -20.06 -3.02 -9.64
C ARG A 132 -20.02 -4.56 -9.83
N PHE A 133 -18.94 -5.20 -9.36
CA PHE A 133 -18.83 -6.65 -9.41
C PHE A 133 -19.95 -7.33 -8.62
N LEU A 134 -20.20 -6.92 -7.38
CA LEU A 134 -21.26 -7.47 -6.53
C LEU A 134 -22.67 -7.20 -7.09
N ALA A 135 -22.87 -6.06 -7.78
CA ALA A 135 -24.13 -5.78 -8.44
C ALA A 135 -24.47 -6.75 -9.58
N GLN A 136 -23.47 -7.35 -10.21
CA GLN A 136 -23.64 -8.36 -11.27
C GLN A 136 -23.91 -9.77 -10.73
N GLN A 137 -23.58 -10.03 -9.45
CA GLN A 137 -23.87 -11.30 -8.79
C GLN A 137 -25.29 -11.31 -8.25
N GLU A 138 -25.99 -12.46 -8.31
CA GLU A 138 -27.33 -12.56 -7.73
C GLU A 138 -27.32 -12.40 -6.20
N ARG A 139 -28.28 -11.64 -5.69
CA ARG A 139 -28.35 -10.98 -4.38
C ARG A 139 -28.22 -11.86 -3.12
N ALA A 140 -28.14 -13.18 -3.18
CA ALA A 140 -28.50 -14.01 -2.01
C ALA A 140 -27.46 -14.02 -0.88
N SER A 141 -26.20 -13.61 -1.09
CA SER A 141 -25.17 -13.74 -0.03
C SER A 141 -23.95 -12.83 -0.12
N TYR A 142 -24.01 -11.68 -0.83
CA TYR A 142 -22.79 -10.86 -0.99
C TYR A 142 -22.18 -10.37 0.34
N GLN A 143 -23.01 -10.06 1.35
CA GLN A 143 -22.50 -9.64 2.66
C GLN A 143 -21.72 -10.75 3.35
N SER A 144 -22.27 -11.96 3.39
CA SER A 144 -21.62 -13.11 4.00
C SER A 144 -20.39 -13.55 3.20
N THR A 145 -20.46 -13.54 1.87
CA THR A 145 -19.33 -13.85 0.98
C THR A 145 -18.19 -12.85 1.16
N PHE A 146 -18.52 -11.58 1.28
CA PHE A 146 -17.52 -10.52 1.45
C PHE A 146 -16.85 -10.56 2.83
N LEU A 147 -17.64 -10.72 3.90
CA LEU A 147 -17.10 -10.91 5.26
C LEU A 147 -16.21 -12.15 5.35
N MET A 148 -16.59 -13.21 4.63
CA MET A 148 -15.79 -14.42 4.54
C MET A 148 -14.49 -14.23 3.76
N ALA A 149 -14.51 -13.44 2.67
CA ALA A 149 -13.30 -13.07 1.95
C ALA A 149 -12.32 -12.30 2.86
N VAL A 150 -12.82 -11.34 3.65
CA VAL A 150 -12.03 -10.62 4.67
C VAL A 150 -11.45 -11.59 5.70
N ALA A 151 -12.28 -12.50 6.23
CA ALA A 151 -11.83 -13.49 7.21
C ALA A 151 -10.74 -14.39 6.63
N LEU A 152 -10.83 -14.80 5.35
CA LEU A 152 -9.80 -15.60 4.68
C LEU A 152 -8.50 -14.84 4.44
N LEU A 153 -8.59 -13.56 4.07
CA LEU A 153 -7.39 -12.69 3.93
C LEU A 153 -6.67 -12.56 5.26
N LEU A 154 -7.41 -12.33 6.35
CA LEU A 154 -6.85 -12.25 7.69
C LEU A 154 -6.40 -13.62 8.24
N ALA A 155 -7.09 -14.71 7.87
CA ALA A 155 -6.79 -16.07 8.30
C ALA A 155 -5.49 -16.62 7.74
N ARG A 156 -5.01 -16.10 6.60
CA ARG A 156 -3.71 -16.47 6.03
C ARG A 156 -2.57 -16.11 6.98
N SER A 157 -2.74 -15.04 7.76
CA SER A 157 -1.82 -14.63 8.83
C SER A 157 -2.09 -15.35 10.18
N ASN A 158 -3.27 -16.01 10.32
CA ASN A 158 -3.63 -16.75 11.52
C ASN A 158 -4.40 -18.05 11.16
N PRO A 159 -3.73 -19.22 11.10
CA PRO A 159 -4.32 -20.49 10.69
C PRO A 159 -5.52 -20.97 11.54
N GLN A 160 -5.62 -20.51 12.79
CA GLN A 160 -6.75 -20.88 13.69
C GLN A 160 -8.06 -20.22 13.27
N LEU A 161 -8.02 -19.02 12.69
CA LEU A 161 -9.22 -18.38 12.12
C LEU A 161 -9.66 -19.06 10.81
N ALA A 162 -8.72 -19.63 10.04
CA ALA A 162 -9.03 -20.33 8.79
C ALA A 162 -9.93 -21.55 9.01
N SER A 163 -9.74 -22.30 10.09
CA SER A 163 -10.51 -23.53 10.36
C SER A 163 -11.99 -23.28 10.67
N THR A 164 -12.33 -22.12 11.25
CA THR A 164 -13.72 -21.77 11.59
C THR A 164 -14.50 -21.17 10.43
N THR A 165 -13.81 -20.56 9.46
CA THR A 165 -14.44 -19.89 8.29
C THR A 165 -14.61 -20.81 7.09
N MET A 166 -13.80 -21.85 6.96
CA MET A 166 -13.88 -22.80 5.83
C MET A 166 -15.10 -23.73 5.85
N ALA A 167 -15.85 -23.79 6.94
CA ALA A 167 -17.00 -24.69 7.07
C ALA A 167 -18.22 -24.29 6.21
N GLY A 168 -18.24 -23.15 5.54
CA GLY A 168 -19.43 -22.62 4.88
C GLY A 168 -19.32 -22.09 3.46
N ALA A 169 -18.12 -21.98 2.86
CA ALA A 169 -17.98 -21.47 1.49
C ALA A 169 -17.03 -22.30 0.63
N SER A 170 -17.36 -22.46 -0.63
CA SER A 170 -16.42 -23.01 -1.61
C SER A 170 -15.31 -21.97 -1.87
N ALA A 171 -14.04 -22.38 -1.79
CA ALA A 171 -12.89 -21.52 -2.04
C ALA A 171 -12.97 -20.76 -3.39
N GLY A 172 -13.64 -21.34 -4.39
CA GLY A 172 -13.84 -20.73 -5.70
C GLY A 172 -14.76 -19.51 -5.70
N SER A 173 -15.78 -19.45 -4.81
CA SER A 173 -16.67 -18.29 -4.74
C SER A 173 -15.99 -17.08 -4.09
N VAL A 174 -15.08 -17.34 -3.16
CA VAL A 174 -14.28 -16.30 -2.49
C VAL A 174 -13.22 -15.74 -3.42
N GLN A 175 -12.52 -16.60 -4.15
CA GLN A 175 -11.54 -16.16 -5.15
C GLN A 175 -12.21 -15.30 -6.23
N GLY A 176 -13.37 -15.73 -6.76
CA GLY A 176 -14.12 -14.94 -7.74
C GLY A 176 -14.61 -13.58 -7.23
N ALA A 177 -14.82 -13.44 -5.90
CA ALA A 177 -15.17 -12.15 -5.30
C ALA A 177 -13.97 -11.19 -5.17
N LEU A 178 -12.75 -11.71 -5.21
CA LEU A 178 -11.51 -10.93 -5.12
C LEU A 178 -10.89 -10.65 -6.49
N ASP A 179 -11.25 -11.44 -7.52
CA ASP A 179 -10.72 -11.24 -8.88
C ASP A 179 -11.43 -10.07 -9.56
N PHE A 180 -10.65 -9.06 -9.92
CA PHE A 180 -11.14 -7.96 -10.75
C PHE A 180 -11.09 -8.33 -12.23
N THR A 181 -12.02 -7.77 -13.02
CA THR A 181 -11.96 -7.96 -14.46
C THR A 181 -10.73 -7.28 -15.04
N ARG A 182 -10.26 -7.75 -16.22
CA ARG A 182 -9.10 -7.13 -16.91
C ARG A 182 -9.33 -5.65 -17.24
N GLU A 183 -10.58 -5.28 -17.47
CA GLU A 183 -10.98 -3.90 -17.74
C GLU A 183 -10.87 -3.05 -16.47
N ASN A 184 -11.31 -3.57 -15.32
CA ASN A 184 -11.18 -2.90 -14.03
C ASN A 184 -9.69 -2.69 -13.67
N GLU A 185 -8.83 -3.69 -13.95
CA GLU A 185 -7.39 -3.56 -13.73
C GLU A 185 -6.77 -2.44 -14.57
N LYS A 186 -7.10 -2.36 -15.87
CA LYS A 186 -6.63 -1.30 -16.74
C LYS A 186 -7.14 0.09 -16.32
N GLU A 187 -8.39 0.15 -15.85
CA GLU A 187 -8.97 1.38 -15.33
C GLU A 187 -8.25 1.82 -14.06
N ALA A 188 -8.00 0.88 -13.12
CA ALA A 188 -7.26 1.15 -11.89
C ALA A 188 -5.81 1.57 -12.17
N ASP A 189 -5.13 0.93 -13.13
CA ASP A 189 -3.79 1.35 -13.56
C ASP A 189 -3.78 2.79 -14.08
N ARG A 190 -4.74 3.12 -14.96
CA ARG A 190 -4.84 4.46 -15.55
C ARG A 190 -5.11 5.54 -14.49
N VAL A 191 -6.13 5.33 -13.67
CA VAL A 191 -6.52 6.29 -12.62
C VAL A 191 -5.46 6.36 -11.52
N GLY A 192 -4.87 5.21 -11.16
CA GLY A 192 -3.80 5.14 -10.18
C GLY A 192 -2.54 5.88 -10.61
N ILE A 193 -2.09 5.75 -11.86
CA ILE A 193 -0.94 6.49 -12.40
C ILE A 193 -1.21 8.00 -12.41
N GLN A 194 -2.42 8.42 -12.79
CA GLN A 194 -2.79 9.82 -12.76
C GLN A 194 -2.76 10.37 -11.32
N THR A 195 -3.33 9.64 -10.37
CA THR A 195 -3.31 9.98 -8.94
C THR A 195 -1.89 10.07 -8.41
N LEU A 196 -1.04 9.10 -8.75
CA LEU A 196 0.37 9.05 -8.37
C LEU A 196 1.13 10.30 -8.86
N ASN A 197 0.93 10.69 -10.14
CA ASN A 197 1.51 11.90 -10.72
C ASN A 197 1.04 13.17 -10.02
N ASN A 198 -0.27 13.30 -9.79
CA ASN A 198 -0.88 14.47 -9.14
C ASN A 198 -0.41 14.62 -7.69
N ALA A 199 -0.21 13.49 -7.00
CA ALA A 199 0.39 13.46 -5.66
C ALA A 199 1.88 13.79 -5.67
N GLY A 200 2.49 13.99 -6.83
CA GLY A 200 3.90 14.39 -6.98
C GLY A 200 4.89 13.24 -6.79
N PHE A 201 4.48 12.00 -6.95
CA PHE A 201 5.36 10.82 -7.00
C PHE A 201 5.89 10.58 -8.42
N ASP A 202 6.95 9.77 -8.53
CA ASP A 202 7.42 9.29 -9.83
C ASP A 202 6.49 8.18 -10.33
N VAL A 203 5.83 8.41 -11.45
CA VAL A 203 4.91 7.44 -12.07
C VAL A 203 5.60 6.14 -12.50
N ARG A 204 6.93 6.15 -12.67
CA ARG A 204 7.71 4.95 -12.95
C ARG A 204 7.68 3.94 -11.83
N GLY A 205 7.34 4.37 -10.60
CA GLY A 205 7.10 3.48 -9.47
C GLY A 205 6.12 2.35 -9.79
N ALA A 206 5.11 2.59 -10.65
CA ALA A 206 4.18 1.55 -11.09
C ALA A 206 4.87 0.45 -11.91
N ARG A 207 5.71 0.82 -12.90
CA ARG A 207 6.50 -0.13 -13.68
C ARG A 207 7.55 -0.86 -12.83
N ASP A 208 8.24 -0.11 -11.98
CA ASP A 208 9.33 -0.62 -11.16
C ASP A 208 8.80 -1.62 -10.13
N PHE A 209 7.61 -1.38 -9.59
CA PHE A 209 6.91 -2.35 -8.74
C PHE A 209 6.58 -3.66 -9.48
N PHE A 210 6.16 -3.61 -10.75
CA PHE A 210 5.96 -4.82 -11.54
C PHE A 210 7.26 -5.62 -11.73
N THR A 211 8.38 -4.91 -11.86
CA THR A 211 9.70 -5.54 -11.90
C THR A 211 10.04 -6.20 -10.57
N THR A 212 9.73 -5.57 -9.46
CA THR A 212 9.87 -6.11 -8.10
C THR A 212 9.02 -7.37 -7.91
N LEU A 213 7.75 -7.35 -8.33
CA LEU A 213 6.86 -8.52 -8.31
C LEU A 213 7.38 -9.67 -9.17
N LYS A 214 7.88 -9.38 -10.38
CA LYS A 214 8.44 -10.38 -11.28
C LYS A 214 9.66 -11.08 -10.65
N LYS A 215 10.56 -10.32 -10.04
CA LYS A 215 11.71 -10.86 -9.31
C LYS A 215 11.24 -11.74 -8.14
N ALA A 216 10.32 -11.25 -7.31
CA ALA A 216 9.79 -12.01 -6.18
C ALA A 216 9.17 -13.35 -6.64
N ASN A 217 8.42 -13.35 -7.76
CA ASN A 217 7.83 -14.55 -8.33
C ASN A 217 8.89 -15.59 -8.80
N GLN A 218 10.03 -15.13 -9.31
CA GLN A 218 11.12 -16.03 -9.73
C GLN A 218 11.77 -16.75 -8.54
N PHE A 219 11.80 -16.13 -7.36
CA PHE A 219 12.41 -16.69 -6.14
C PHE A 219 11.45 -17.44 -5.24
N SER A 220 10.14 -17.42 -5.52
CA SER A 220 9.09 -18.00 -4.66
C SER A 220 8.86 -19.50 -4.84
N GLY A 221 9.71 -20.19 -5.60
CA GLY A 221 9.58 -21.65 -5.80
C GLY A 221 8.29 -22.11 -6.51
N GLY A 222 7.65 -21.20 -7.27
CA GLY A 222 6.44 -21.48 -8.06
C GLY A 222 5.12 -20.97 -7.48
N ALA A 223 5.13 -20.43 -6.27
CA ALA A 223 3.93 -19.75 -5.74
C ALA A 223 3.96 -18.27 -6.12
N ALA A 224 3.00 -17.82 -6.95
CA ALA A 224 2.91 -16.42 -7.33
C ALA A 224 2.69 -15.53 -6.08
N PRO A 225 3.32 -14.32 -6.01
CA PRO A 225 3.01 -13.34 -4.98
C PRO A 225 1.51 -13.14 -4.83
N ALA A 226 1.03 -12.92 -3.59
CA ALA A 226 -0.40 -12.82 -3.30
C ALA A 226 -1.08 -11.71 -4.12
N PHE A 227 -0.40 -10.60 -4.35
CA PHE A 227 -0.87 -9.51 -5.21
C PHE A 227 -1.20 -9.99 -6.65
N LEU A 228 -0.39 -10.88 -7.23
CA LEU A 228 -0.64 -11.40 -8.59
C LEU A 228 -1.84 -12.34 -8.68
N GLN A 229 -2.30 -12.88 -7.55
CA GLN A 229 -3.47 -13.74 -7.51
C GLN A 229 -4.78 -12.94 -7.62
N THR A 230 -4.80 -11.72 -7.08
CA THR A 230 -5.95 -10.80 -7.14
C THR A 230 -5.83 -9.79 -8.29
N HIS A 231 -4.61 -9.40 -8.66
CA HIS A 231 -4.28 -8.42 -9.71
C HIS A 231 -3.33 -9.03 -10.76
N PRO A 232 -3.83 -9.87 -11.69
CA PRO A 232 -2.98 -10.53 -12.67
C PRO A 232 -2.25 -9.55 -13.57
N ILE A 233 -0.92 -9.68 -13.65
CA ILE A 233 -0.11 -8.87 -14.57
C ILE A 233 -0.08 -9.56 -15.92
N THR A 234 -0.70 -8.91 -16.91
CA THR A 234 -0.66 -9.33 -18.31
C THR A 234 0.35 -8.50 -19.09
N SER A 235 0.87 -9.04 -20.20
CA SER A 235 1.73 -8.28 -21.13
C SER A 235 1.06 -6.98 -21.61
N ASN A 236 -0.26 -7.02 -21.80
CA ASN A 236 -1.02 -5.84 -22.21
C ASN A 236 -1.04 -4.74 -21.15
N ARG A 237 -1.16 -5.08 -19.84
CA ARG A 237 -1.06 -4.10 -18.74
C ARG A 237 0.32 -3.46 -18.69
N ILE A 238 1.37 -4.28 -18.81
CA ILE A 238 2.75 -3.78 -18.83
C ILE A 238 2.94 -2.78 -19.97
N SER A 239 2.55 -3.15 -21.20
CA SER A 239 2.68 -2.27 -22.37
C SER A 239 1.85 -0.99 -22.23
N ASP A 240 0.62 -1.08 -21.71
CA ASP A 240 -0.26 0.06 -21.50
C ASP A 240 0.31 1.04 -20.46
N ILE A 241 0.91 0.53 -19.37
CA ILE A 241 1.62 1.34 -18.40
C ILE A 241 2.83 2.01 -19.03
N GLU A 242 3.69 1.26 -19.74
CA GLU A 242 4.88 1.81 -20.39
C GLU A 242 4.55 2.90 -21.39
N ASP A 243 3.46 2.74 -22.16
CA ASP A 243 3.01 3.75 -23.09
C ASP A 243 2.56 5.03 -22.37
N ARG A 244 1.78 4.89 -21.29
CA ARG A 244 1.33 6.04 -20.48
C ARG A 244 2.47 6.79 -19.81
N LEU A 245 3.52 6.07 -19.37
CA LEU A 245 4.69 6.70 -18.73
C LEU A 245 5.42 7.69 -19.65
N LYS A 246 5.27 7.57 -20.98
CA LYS A 246 5.86 8.50 -21.96
C LYS A 246 5.25 9.90 -21.88
N ASP A 247 4.00 10.00 -21.41
CA ASP A 247 3.27 11.27 -21.32
C ASP A 247 3.64 12.09 -20.07
N TYR A 248 4.42 11.49 -19.14
CA TYR A 248 4.78 12.14 -17.88
C TYR A 248 6.27 12.48 -17.83
N PRO A 249 6.62 13.70 -17.35
CA PRO A 249 8.01 14.08 -17.17
C PRO A 249 8.67 13.23 -16.08
N TYR A 250 9.98 13.03 -16.21
CA TYR A 250 10.77 12.37 -15.18
C TYR A 250 10.78 13.21 -13.90
N LYS A 251 10.41 12.60 -12.78
CA LYS A 251 10.52 13.20 -11.46
C LYS A 251 11.49 12.36 -10.63
N GLN A 252 12.74 12.82 -10.50
CA GLN A 252 13.65 12.19 -9.54
C GLN A 252 13.12 12.46 -8.14
N ARG A 253 12.56 11.45 -7.49
CA ARG A 253 12.11 11.53 -6.13
C ARG A 253 12.86 10.50 -5.28
N LEU A 254 13.74 11.00 -4.45
CA LEU A 254 14.26 10.24 -3.31
C LEU A 254 13.07 10.07 -2.35
N GLY A 255 12.75 8.85 -1.95
CA GLY A 255 11.67 8.61 -0.97
C GLY A 255 11.82 9.49 0.27
N SER A 256 10.72 9.69 1.00
CA SER A 256 10.80 10.44 2.27
C SER A 256 11.66 9.66 3.27
N GLN A 257 12.36 10.38 4.14
CA GLN A 257 13.12 9.78 5.22
C GLN A 257 12.24 8.91 6.12
N THR A 258 11.00 9.36 6.36
CA THR A 258 10.00 8.61 7.12
C THR A 258 9.69 7.25 6.48
N PHE A 259 9.60 7.16 5.14
CA PHE A 259 9.45 5.87 4.44
C PHE A 259 10.57 4.88 4.79
N HIS A 260 11.81 5.34 4.77
CA HIS A 260 12.97 4.51 5.09
C HIS A 260 12.99 4.09 6.57
N TYR A 261 12.58 4.97 7.48
CA TYR A 261 12.47 4.65 8.91
C TYR A 261 11.34 3.65 9.19
N VAL A 262 10.19 3.81 8.54
CA VAL A 262 9.08 2.83 8.63
C VAL A 262 9.54 1.45 8.15
N LYS A 263 10.24 1.38 7.01
CA LYS A 263 10.82 0.11 6.53
C LYS A 263 11.83 -0.46 7.54
N GLY A 264 12.69 0.38 8.09
CA GLY A 264 13.66 -0.01 9.11
C GLY A 264 12.96 -0.56 10.36
N LYS A 265 11.92 0.12 10.83
CA LYS A 265 11.13 -0.31 11.99
C LYS A 265 10.41 -1.65 11.73
N LEU A 266 9.82 -1.81 10.54
CA LEU A 266 9.20 -3.08 10.14
C LEU A 266 10.22 -4.23 10.10
N LYS A 267 11.43 -4.01 9.57
CA LYS A 267 12.51 -5.01 9.61
C LYS A 267 12.84 -5.41 11.05
N ALA A 268 12.94 -4.43 11.95
CA ALA A 268 13.28 -4.67 13.36
C ALA A 268 12.17 -5.40 14.12
N LEU A 269 10.90 -5.11 13.82
CA LEU A 269 9.75 -5.70 14.51
C LEU A 269 9.39 -7.12 14.02
N LEU A 270 9.53 -7.37 12.73
CA LEU A 270 8.98 -8.57 12.09
C LEU A 270 10.03 -9.61 11.73
N GLY A 271 11.29 -9.22 11.58
CA GLY A 271 12.40 -10.11 11.31
C GLY A 271 12.83 -10.95 12.51
N ASP A 272 13.50 -12.09 12.25
CA ASP A 272 14.30 -12.73 13.28
C ASP A 272 15.38 -11.75 13.74
N LYS A 273 15.32 -11.34 15.01
CA LYS A 273 16.13 -10.24 15.54
C LYS A 273 17.63 -10.47 15.35
N SER A 274 18.11 -11.69 15.66
CA SER A 274 19.54 -12.01 15.56
C SER A 274 20.02 -11.98 14.12
N ASN A 275 19.28 -12.63 13.23
CA ASN A 275 19.61 -12.68 11.80
C ASN A 275 19.47 -11.28 11.16
N THR A 276 18.41 -10.54 11.48
CA THR A 276 18.19 -9.18 10.97
C THR A 276 19.31 -8.24 11.40
N LYS A 277 19.72 -8.30 12.67
CA LYS A 277 20.83 -7.51 13.20
C LYS A 277 22.12 -7.75 12.42
N ASN A 278 22.49 -9.01 12.25
CA ASN A 278 23.72 -9.39 11.54
C ASN A 278 23.71 -8.90 10.07
N ILE A 279 22.57 -9.06 9.40
CA ILE A 279 22.40 -8.58 8.00
C ILE A 279 22.55 -7.06 7.94
N LEU A 280 21.94 -6.31 8.85
CA LEU A 280 22.01 -4.85 8.87
C LEU A 280 23.43 -4.35 9.17
N GLU A 281 24.14 -4.97 10.13
CA GLU A 281 25.55 -4.67 10.44
C GLU A 281 26.44 -4.90 9.22
N GLU A 282 26.24 -6.04 8.53
CA GLU A 282 27.00 -6.39 7.32
C GLU A 282 26.68 -5.47 6.15
N ASN A 283 25.40 -5.14 5.94
CA ASN A 283 24.96 -4.20 4.91
C ASN A 283 25.62 -2.83 5.08
N ILE A 284 25.64 -2.28 6.31
CA ILE A 284 26.26 -0.99 6.59
C ILE A 284 27.77 -1.08 6.38
N LYS A 285 28.42 -2.13 6.89
CA LYS A 285 29.88 -2.34 6.73
C LYS A 285 30.29 -2.41 5.25
N ASN A 286 29.51 -3.13 4.45
CA ASN A 286 29.81 -3.38 3.04
C ASN A 286 29.18 -2.34 2.09
N LYS A 287 28.42 -1.35 2.62
CA LYS A 287 27.68 -0.34 1.87
C LYS A 287 26.65 -0.94 0.89
N ILE A 288 25.99 -2.03 1.30
CA ILE A 288 24.95 -2.74 0.55
C ILE A 288 23.58 -2.34 1.08
N TYR A 289 23.13 -1.14 0.76
CA TYR A 289 21.83 -0.61 1.20
C TYR A 289 21.24 0.33 0.16
N ILE A 290 19.92 0.43 0.16
CA ILE A 290 19.20 1.45 -0.61
C ILE A 290 19.27 2.80 0.11
N ASN A 291 19.16 2.78 1.45
CA ASN A 291 19.22 3.97 2.30
C ASN A 291 19.91 3.62 3.62
N GLU A 292 21.02 4.28 3.90
CA GLU A 292 21.82 4.02 5.10
C GLU A 292 21.08 4.40 6.37
N ALA A 293 20.39 5.52 6.36
CA ALA A 293 19.67 6.00 7.54
C ALA A 293 18.54 5.02 7.95
N GLY A 294 17.86 4.40 7.00
CA GLY A 294 16.87 3.35 7.27
C GLY A 294 17.48 2.11 7.91
N GLU A 295 18.65 1.65 7.45
CA GLU A 295 19.35 0.50 8.04
C GLU A 295 19.85 0.83 9.45
N ARG A 296 20.40 2.03 9.67
CA ARG A 296 20.85 2.49 10.99
C ARG A 296 19.72 2.71 11.97
N PHE A 297 18.57 3.21 11.49
CA PHE A 297 17.36 3.33 12.31
C PHE A 297 16.89 1.95 12.79
N ALA A 298 16.88 0.96 11.91
CA ALA A 298 16.54 -0.41 12.25
C ALA A 298 17.51 -0.99 13.30
N LEU A 299 18.81 -0.82 13.10
CA LEU A 299 19.83 -1.27 14.07
C LEU A 299 19.68 -0.56 15.42
N ALA A 300 19.51 0.76 15.44
CA ALA A 300 19.30 1.51 16.67
C ALA A 300 18.11 0.97 17.47
N TYR A 301 17.01 0.65 16.74
CA TYR A 301 15.80 0.09 17.33
C TYR A 301 16.04 -1.33 17.89
N ILE A 302 16.72 -2.22 17.14
CA ILE A 302 17.06 -3.58 17.59
C ILE A 302 17.97 -3.52 18.81
N TYR A 303 19.05 -2.75 18.76
CA TYR A 303 19.96 -2.59 19.89
C TYR A 303 19.26 -2.08 21.14
N LEU A 304 18.33 -1.12 20.98
CA LEU A 304 17.52 -0.62 22.09
C LEU A 304 16.63 -1.72 22.69
N MET A 305 16.03 -2.57 21.85
CA MET A 305 15.20 -3.69 22.30
C MET A 305 16.03 -4.75 23.03
N ASP A 306 17.25 -5.00 22.58
CA ASP A 306 18.18 -5.98 23.17
C ASP A 306 19.00 -5.42 24.35
N ASN A 307 18.73 -4.17 24.77
CA ASN A 307 19.44 -3.43 25.84
C ASN A 307 20.94 -3.20 25.53
N GLU A 308 21.36 -3.26 24.29
CA GLU A 308 22.70 -2.88 23.82
C GLU A 308 22.80 -1.35 23.69
N PHE A 309 22.65 -0.64 24.82
CA PHE A 309 22.43 0.80 24.85
C PHE A 309 23.55 1.63 24.21
N ILE A 310 24.82 1.22 24.36
CA ILE A 310 25.96 1.92 23.78
C ILE A 310 25.86 1.91 22.26
N LYS A 311 25.64 0.74 21.67
CA LYS A 311 25.50 0.60 20.21
C LYS A 311 24.26 1.32 19.69
N SER A 312 23.14 1.27 20.43
CA SER A 312 21.94 2.03 20.08
C SER A 312 22.22 3.53 20.02
N GLN A 313 22.93 4.06 21.04
CA GLN A 313 23.30 5.47 21.10
C GLN A 313 24.19 5.89 19.94
N GLU A 314 25.17 5.07 19.54
CA GLU A 314 26.05 5.33 18.40
C GLU A 314 25.24 5.49 17.09
N GLN A 315 24.26 4.61 16.85
CA GLN A 315 23.41 4.71 15.65
C GLN A 315 22.50 5.94 15.71
N ILE A 316 21.89 6.22 16.87
CA ILE A 316 21.04 7.40 17.07
C ILE A 316 21.85 8.68 16.86
N GLN A 317 23.08 8.75 17.42
CA GLN A 317 23.95 9.91 17.23
C GLN A 317 24.29 10.13 15.76
N TRP A 318 24.68 9.05 15.06
CA TRP A 318 24.95 9.14 13.63
C TRP A 318 23.74 9.70 12.84
N LEU A 319 22.52 9.24 13.17
CA LEU A 319 21.28 9.72 12.54
C LEU A 319 21.05 11.21 12.78
N PHE A 320 21.27 11.70 14.02
CA PHE A 320 21.15 13.13 14.29
C PHE A 320 22.22 13.99 13.59
N ASP A 321 23.42 13.44 13.39
CA ASP A 321 24.52 14.17 12.76
C ASP A 321 24.39 14.26 11.22
N ASN A 322 23.70 13.28 10.61
CA ASN A 322 23.65 13.13 9.16
C ASN A 322 22.28 13.38 8.53
N GLU A 323 21.22 13.37 9.34
CA GLU A 323 19.84 13.42 8.83
C GLU A 323 19.07 14.63 9.37
N GLN A 324 18.05 15.02 8.64
CA GLN A 324 17.16 16.09 9.10
C GLN A 324 16.29 15.63 10.28
N SER A 325 15.80 16.60 11.05
CA SER A 325 14.87 16.32 12.15
C SER A 325 13.64 15.55 11.65
N ASN A 326 13.34 14.43 12.33
CA ASN A 326 12.22 13.55 12.00
C ASN A 326 11.54 13.07 13.28
N PRO A 327 10.19 13.11 13.36
CA PRO A 327 9.46 12.67 14.55
C PRO A 327 9.79 11.24 15.01
N MET A 328 9.97 10.30 14.07
CA MET A 328 10.32 8.91 14.39
C MET A 328 11.70 8.80 15.03
N LEU A 329 12.69 9.58 14.55
CA LEU A 329 14.02 9.62 15.16
C LEU A 329 13.95 10.22 16.58
N SER A 330 13.19 11.29 16.77
CA SER A 330 12.97 11.91 18.07
C SER A 330 12.31 10.91 19.04
N GLN A 331 11.30 10.16 18.59
CA GLN A 331 10.63 9.15 19.40
C GLN A 331 11.58 8.00 19.77
N LEU A 332 12.40 7.53 18.84
CA LEU A 332 13.41 6.51 19.11
C LEU A 332 14.39 6.99 20.20
N TYR A 333 14.84 8.25 20.11
CA TYR A 333 15.73 8.84 21.13
C TYR A 333 15.05 8.98 22.50
N ILE A 334 13.79 9.42 22.54
CA ILE A 334 13.01 9.47 23.77
C ILE A 334 12.90 8.07 24.40
N ASN A 335 12.61 7.05 23.62
CA ASN A 335 12.55 5.66 24.09
C ASN A 335 13.90 5.19 24.65
N TYR A 336 15.01 5.59 24.02
CA TYR A 336 16.36 5.34 24.51
C TYR A 336 16.60 6.03 25.86
N LEU A 337 16.26 7.30 26.00
CA LEU A 337 16.43 8.05 27.26
C LEU A 337 15.61 7.41 28.40
N ILE A 338 14.36 7.03 28.13
CA ILE A 338 13.49 6.37 29.10
C ILE A 338 14.12 5.06 29.57
N LYS A 339 14.55 4.19 28.64
CA LYS A 339 15.13 2.89 28.95
C LYS A 339 16.47 2.99 29.71
N THR A 340 17.23 4.05 29.51
CA THR A 340 18.52 4.28 30.17
C THR A 340 18.42 5.12 31.44
N ASN A 341 17.20 5.48 31.90
CA ASN A 341 16.95 6.37 33.03
C ASN A 341 17.69 7.73 32.93
N LYS A 342 17.87 8.21 31.69
CA LYS A 342 18.50 9.52 31.43
C LYS A 342 17.48 10.65 31.21
N VAL A 343 16.24 10.41 31.58
CA VAL A 343 15.18 11.44 31.56
C VAL A 343 15.32 12.24 32.87
N THR A 344 15.88 13.43 32.76
CA THR A 344 15.92 14.44 33.86
C THR A 344 14.87 15.51 33.57
#